data_78275f3596dcace1f85fbbdc3fb6b13b
#
_entry.id   78275f3596dcace1f85fbbdc3fb6b13b
#
_cell.length_a   1.000
_cell.length_b   1.000
_cell.length_c   1.000
_cell.angle_alpha   90.00
_cell.angle_beta   90.00
_cell.angle_gamma   90.00
#
_symmetry.space_group_name_H-M   'P 1'
#
loop_
_entity.id
_entity.type
_entity.pdbx_description
1 polymer ?
#
loop_
_entity_poly.entity_id
_entity_poly.type
_entity_poly.pdbx_seq_one_letter_code
_entity_poly.pdbx_strand_id
1 'polypeptide(L)'
;MSPAGTAIYAAEREKERAVHDPRPQSSLRPEHPVPRSLSQLVAEFSLGPVRGAEGVEVSGVTLDSNQVESGDLYVGVAGRHAHGAAFASAAAASGAVAVLTDPAGAELAVDSGLPVLVTPDPRAALGDVAAWIHRTREDVPTLFAVTGTNGKTSAVYLLDALLRRLGVVSGLSSTAERRIGDVAVVSSLTTPEASELHGLLARMRESAVRAVSIEVSAQALSRHRIDGLVFDVVGFTNLSHDHLDDYSDMREYFEAKADLFEPERARRGVVTVDSAWGRELAERSRIPVATLASSPVVGVAPATPADWAMTVVEATADSTTFRLDGPENRSVVVTVSLIGWYMAANAALAIVMLVESGFDLDALAHALEDSRLDVYIPGRAELISGVRGPRVYVDYGHTPDAFQNALEALRTITPGRLFMVFGADGDRDTTKRSEMGAIAARLADVVIVTDFHPRWEDPVAIRAALLRGARAAAPDREIHEIADPRAAVRTAVALSREGDSILYAGPGHEDHQEIAGVHMPYSARDDVRDALREAGWL
;
A
#
# COMPACT_ATOMS: atom_id res chain seq x y z
N MET A 1 7.55 -13.94 28.08
CA MET A 1 6.89 -15.01 27.27
C MET A 1 7.59 -16.36 27.54
N SER A 2 6.84 -17.46 27.62
CA SER A 2 7.43 -18.81 27.75
C SER A 2 8.14 -19.18 26.44
N PRO A 3 9.24 -19.96 26.46
CA PRO A 3 9.92 -20.45 25.24
C PRO A 3 9.00 -21.17 24.23
N ALA A 4 7.90 -21.75 24.72
CA ALA A 4 6.89 -22.39 23.89
C ALA A 4 6.07 -21.40 23.04
N GLY A 5 5.79 -20.18 23.55
CA GLY A 5 5.05 -19.16 22.82
C GLY A 5 5.85 -18.58 21.64
N THR A 6 7.17 -18.46 21.81
CA THR A 6 8.08 -17.96 20.74
C THR A 6 8.26 -18.99 19.61
N ALA A 7 8.27 -20.28 19.95
CA ALA A 7 8.37 -21.35 18.97
C ALA A 7 7.07 -21.53 18.16
N ILE A 8 5.91 -21.36 18.78
CA ILE A 8 4.60 -21.41 18.10
C ILE A 8 4.47 -20.20 17.15
N TYR A 9 4.88 -19.01 17.57
CA TYR A 9 4.87 -17.79 16.76
C TYR A 9 5.81 -17.86 15.56
N ALA A 10 7.00 -18.47 15.72
CA ALA A 10 7.93 -18.73 14.62
C ALA A 10 7.37 -19.78 13.64
N ALA A 11 6.72 -20.83 14.13
CA ALA A 11 6.17 -21.91 13.31
C ALA A 11 4.88 -21.48 12.56
N GLU A 12 4.07 -20.58 13.13
CA GLU A 12 2.92 -19.98 12.43
C GLU A 12 3.38 -19.00 11.35
N ARG A 13 4.40 -18.17 11.63
CA ARG A 13 5.05 -17.33 10.61
C ARG A 13 5.71 -18.15 9.49
N GLU A 14 6.23 -19.32 9.77
CA GLU A 14 6.78 -20.22 8.77
C GLU A 14 5.66 -20.88 7.93
N LYS A 15 4.50 -21.18 8.53
CA LYS A 15 3.32 -21.67 7.81
C LYS A 15 2.68 -20.58 6.94
N GLU A 16 2.59 -19.33 7.40
CA GLU A 16 2.14 -18.21 6.59
C GLU A 16 3.09 -17.90 5.42
N ARG A 17 4.41 -18.15 5.59
CA ARG A 17 5.39 -18.11 4.50
C ARG A 17 5.24 -19.23 3.47
N ALA A 18 4.83 -20.42 3.88
CA ALA A 18 4.64 -21.55 2.98
C ALA A 18 3.43 -21.38 2.02
N VAL A 19 2.60 -20.37 2.23
CA VAL A 19 1.46 -20.01 1.37
C VAL A 19 1.86 -19.08 0.22
N HIS A 20 3.08 -18.55 0.19
CA HIS A 20 3.58 -17.72 -0.90
C HIS A 20 4.06 -18.57 -2.08
N ASP A 21 3.12 -19.25 -2.74
CA ASP A 21 3.30 -19.77 -4.09
C ASP A 21 3.06 -18.59 -5.07
N PRO A 22 4.05 -18.14 -5.85
CA PRO A 22 3.86 -17.06 -6.81
C PRO A 22 3.00 -17.58 -7.97
N ARG A 23 1.70 -17.65 -7.77
CA ARG A 23 0.76 -17.92 -8.86
C ARG A 23 0.79 -16.77 -9.86
N PRO A 24 0.66 -17.02 -11.15
CA PRO A 24 0.62 -15.96 -12.15
C PRO A 24 -0.56 -15.02 -11.89
N GLN A 25 -0.46 -13.75 -12.29
CA GLN A 25 -1.50 -12.72 -12.10
C GLN A 25 -2.88 -13.13 -12.67
N SER A 26 -2.91 -14.04 -13.64
CA SER A 26 -4.12 -14.70 -14.15
C SER A 26 -4.97 -15.34 -13.05
N SER A 27 -4.40 -15.73 -11.93
CA SER A 27 -5.13 -16.27 -10.77
C SER A 27 -6.03 -15.27 -10.04
N LEU A 28 -5.93 -13.97 -10.36
CA LEU A 28 -6.74 -12.90 -9.77
C LEU A 28 -7.98 -12.58 -10.60
N ARG A 29 -8.13 -13.18 -11.79
CA ARG A 29 -9.34 -13.04 -12.62
C ARG A 29 -10.44 -14.01 -12.17
N PRO A 30 -11.72 -13.73 -12.48
CA PRO A 30 -12.81 -14.67 -12.24
C PRO A 30 -12.53 -16.04 -12.87
N GLU A 31 -12.79 -17.13 -12.13
CA GLU A 31 -12.70 -18.50 -12.67
C GLU A 31 -13.90 -18.83 -13.57
N HIS A 32 -15.03 -18.19 -13.31
CA HIS A 32 -16.29 -18.39 -14.03
C HIS A 32 -16.84 -17.05 -14.54
N PRO A 33 -16.13 -16.39 -15.48
CA PRO A 33 -16.58 -15.11 -16.00
C PRO A 33 -17.95 -15.28 -16.71
N VAL A 34 -18.84 -14.33 -16.49
CA VAL A 34 -20.16 -14.35 -17.12
C VAL A 34 -20.13 -13.44 -18.35
N PRO A 35 -20.16 -14.00 -19.57
CA PRO A 35 -20.10 -13.20 -20.79
C PRO A 35 -21.26 -12.21 -20.91
N ARG A 36 -21.01 -11.09 -21.55
CA ARG A 36 -22.02 -10.05 -21.86
C ARG A 36 -21.91 -9.63 -23.31
N SER A 37 -23.06 -9.27 -23.91
CA SER A 37 -23.10 -8.85 -25.29
C SER A 37 -22.33 -7.56 -25.54
N LEU A 38 -21.44 -7.56 -26.52
CA LEU A 38 -20.72 -6.37 -26.98
C LEU A 38 -21.68 -5.29 -27.48
N SER A 39 -22.76 -5.67 -28.14
CA SER A 39 -23.81 -4.73 -28.61
C SER A 39 -24.52 -4.04 -27.44
N GLN A 40 -24.71 -4.72 -26.30
CA GLN A 40 -25.26 -4.10 -25.09
C GLN A 40 -24.24 -3.12 -24.47
N LEU A 41 -22.96 -3.45 -24.45
CA LEU A 41 -21.91 -2.53 -23.99
C LEU A 41 -21.88 -1.27 -24.85
N VAL A 42 -21.91 -1.42 -26.18
CA VAL A 42 -21.95 -0.29 -27.11
C VAL A 42 -23.15 0.63 -26.82
N ALA A 43 -24.32 0.07 -26.56
CA ALA A 43 -25.52 0.83 -26.23
C ALA A 43 -25.42 1.53 -24.86
N GLU A 44 -24.95 0.81 -23.84
CA GLU A 44 -24.82 1.34 -22.47
C GLU A 44 -23.92 2.57 -22.42
N PHE A 45 -22.77 2.51 -23.10
CA PHE A 45 -21.77 3.59 -23.09
C PHE A 45 -21.87 4.54 -24.28
N SER A 46 -22.92 4.41 -25.12
CA SER A 46 -23.16 5.28 -26.28
C SER A 46 -21.94 5.38 -27.22
N LEU A 47 -21.25 4.26 -27.47
CA LEU A 47 -19.99 4.21 -28.23
C LEU A 47 -20.17 4.32 -29.75
N GLY A 48 -21.39 4.65 -30.22
CA GLY A 48 -21.74 4.77 -31.64
C GLY A 48 -21.89 3.41 -32.33
N PRO A 49 -22.22 3.41 -33.63
CA PRO A 49 -22.39 2.18 -34.39
C PRO A 49 -21.03 1.50 -34.63
N VAL A 50 -20.90 0.26 -34.14
CA VAL A 50 -19.68 -0.55 -34.24
C VAL A 50 -19.93 -1.70 -35.20
N ARG A 51 -19.14 -1.80 -36.28
CA ARG A 51 -19.23 -2.92 -37.25
C ARG A 51 -18.72 -4.21 -36.57
N GLY A 52 -19.48 -5.29 -36.76
CA GLY A 52 -19.07 -6.60 -36.26
C GLY A 52 -19.31 -6.83 -34.76
N ALA A 53 -20.06 -5.96 -34.06
CA ALA A 53 -20.40 -6.15 -32.65
C ALA A 53 -21.51 -7.17 -32.42
N GLU A 54 -22.28 -7.53 -33.45
CA GLU A 54 -23.40 -8.44 -33.34
C GLU A 54 -22.93 -9.88 -33.06
N GLY A 55 -23.49 -10.51 -32.04
CA GLY A 55 -23.15 -11.88 -31.64
C GLY A 55 -21.80 -12.04 -30.95
N VAL A 56 -21.05 -10.93 -30.73
CA VAL A 56 -19.81 -10.95 -29.95
C VAL A 56 -20.12 -10.84 -28.46
N GLU A 57 -19.52 -11.71 -27.69
CA GLU A 57 -19.59 -11.71 -26.23
C GLU A 57 -18.23 -11.30 -25.64
N VAL A 58 -18.26 -10.48 -24.58
CA VAL A 58 -17.09 -10.03 -23.80
C VAL A 58 -17.19 -10.58 -22.39
N SER A 59 -16.10 -11.15 -21.88
CA SER A 59 -16.04 -11.78 -20.55
C SER A 59 -14.96 -11.19 -19.63
N GLY A 60 -14.06 -10.37 -20.17
CA GLY A 60 -13.00 -9.70 -19.43
C GLY A 60 -12.55 -8.42 -20.12
N VAL A 61 -11.64 -7.70 -19.51
CA VAL A 61 -11.05 -6.46 -20.04
C VAL A 61 -9.61 -6.30 -19.58
N THR A 62 -8.72 -5.85 -20.47
CA THR A 62 -7.32 -5.57 -20.13
C THR A 62 -6.75 -4.41 -20.93
N LEU A 63 -5.76 -3.70 -20.30
CA LEU A 63 -4.91 -2.70 -20.94
C LEU A 63 -3.60 -3.31 -21.47
N ASP A 64 -3.22 -4.50 -21.00
CA ASP A 64 -1.95 -5.14 -21.33
C ASP A 64 -2.14 -6.21 -22.40
N SER A 65 -1.57 -5.98 -23.59
CA SER A 65 -1.63 -6.93 -24.71
C SER A 65 -0.99 -8.28 -24.40
N ASN A 66 -0.09 -8.36 -23.41
CA ASN A 66 0.54 -9.61 -22.98
C ASN A 66 -0.32 -10.40 -21.97
N GLN A 67 -1.35 -9.78 -21.40
CA GLN A 67 -2.26 -10.38 -20.42
C GLN A 67 -3.67 -10.62 -21.00
N VAL A 68 -3.82 -10.53 -22.30
CA VAL A 68 -5.08 -10.83 -22.98
C VAL A 68 -5.45 -12.29 -22.80
N GLU A 69 -6.67 -12.55 -22.35
CA GLU A 69 -7.30 -13.86 -22.31
C GLU A 69 -8.45 -13.94 -23.34
N SER A 70 -8.85 -15.16 -23.68
CA SER A 70 -9.95 -15.36 -24.64
C SER A 70 -11.25 -14.72 -24.13
N GLY A 71 -11.87 -13.90 -24.96
CA GLY A 71 -13.08 -13.17 -24.61
C GLY A 71 -12.86 -11.75 -24.04
N ASP A 72 -11.61 -11.30 -23.96
CA ASP A 72 -11.30 -9.95 -23.46
C ASP A 72 -11.66 -8.83 -24.44
N LEU A 73 -12.13 -7.72 -23.89
CA LEU A 73 -12.06 -6.41 -24.49
C LEU A 73 -10.63 -5.85 -24.26
N TYR A 74 -9.88 -5.65 -25.33
CA TYR A 74 -8.58 -4.97 -25.24
C TYR A 74 -8.75 -3.46 -25.26
N VAL A 75 -8.14 -2.73 -24.31
CA VAL A 75 -8.25 -1.27 -24.26
C VAL A 75 -6.90 -0.63 -24.62
N GLY A 76 -6.85 -0.03 -25.81
CA GLY A 76 -5.67 0.64 -26.33
C GLY A 76 -5.66 2.13 -25.97
N VAL A 77 -4.83 2.53 -25.00
CA VAL A 77 -4.68 3.93 -24.57
C VAL A 77 -3.36 4.53 -25.07
N ALA A 78 -3.32 5.86 -25.19
CA ALA A 78 -2.07 6.57 -25.49
C ALA A 78 -1.07 6.38 -24.33
N GLY A 79 0.14 5.87 -24.63
CA GLY A 79 1.23 5.68 -23.69
C GLY A 79 2.36 6.68 -23.90
N ARG A 80 3.35 6.67 -22.99
CA ARG A 80 4.53 7.58 -23.10
C ARG A 80 5.41 7.29 -24.33
N HIS A 81 5.49 6.05 -24.78
CA HIS A 81 6.39 5.61 -25.87
C HIS A 81 5.65 5.16 -27.12
N ALA A 82 4.48 4.56 -26.96
CA ALA A 82 3.65 4.06 -28.04
C ALA A 82 2.18 4.12 -27.64
N HIS A 83 1.29 4.17 -28.63
CA HIS A 83 -0.12 4.03 -28.42
C HIS A 83 -0.48 2.55 -28.28
N GLY A 84 -1.22 2.18 -27.23
CA GLY A 84 -1.60 0.79 -26.95
C GLY A 84 -2.35 0.11 -28.09
N ALA A 85 -3.16 0.86 -28.84
CA ALA A 85 -3.89 0.33 -30.01
C ALA A 85 -2.98 -0.24 -31.12
N ALA A 86 -1.70 0.15 -31.18
CA ALA A 86 -0.73 -0.45 -32.10
C ALA A 86 -0.52 -1.96 -31.84
N PHE A 87 -0.89 -2.45 -30.65
CA PHE A 87 -0.79 -3.86 -30.27
C PHE A 87 -2.11 -4.62 -30.47
N ALA A 88 -3.13 -4.00 -31.10
CA ALA A 88 -4.44 -4.61 -31.29
C ALA A 88 -4.41 -5.95 -32.05
N SER A 89 -3.53 -6.07 -33.07
CA SER A 89 -3.37 -7.33 -33.82
C SER A 89 -2.76 -8.44 -32.95
N ALA A 90 -1.84 -8.11 -32.04
CA ALA A 90 -1.28 -9.06 -31.08
C ALA A 90 -2.35 -9.47 -30.05
N ALA A 91 -3.15 -8.52 -29.56
CA ALA A 91 -4.27 -8.79 -28.67
C ALA A 91 -5.31 -9.70 -29.32
N ALA A 92 -5.64 -9.47 -30.61
CA ALA A 92 -6.51 -10.35 -31.39
C ALA A 92 -5.97 -11.78 -31.49
N ALA A 93 -4.69 -11.93 -31.76
CA ALA A 93 -4.02 -13.24 -31.81
C ALA A 93 -4.02 -13.96 -30.46
N SER A 94 -4.05 -13.23 -29.34
CA SER A 94 -4.14 -13.75 -27.98
C SER A 94 -5.59 -14.04 -27.52
N GLY A 95 -6.61 -13.68 -28.30
CA GLY A 95 -8.01 -14.01 -28.02
C GLY A 95 -8.90 -12.83 -27.63
N ALA A 96 -8.43 -11.59 -27.77
CA ALA A 96 -9.31 -10.43 -27.63
C ALA A 96 -10.45 -10.49 -28.67
N VAL A 97 -11.65 -10.07 -28.25
CA VAL A 97 -12.85 -10.10 -29.09
C VAL A 97 -13.26 -8.72 -29.61
N ALA A 98 -12.74 -7.65 -29.04
CA ALA A 98 -12.97 -6.27 -29.47
C ALA A 98 -11.82 -5.36 -28.94
N VAL A 99 -11.73 -4.15 -29.50
CA VAL A 99 -10.82 -3.10 -29.07
C VAL A 99 -11.61 -1.86 -28.66
N LEU A 100 -11.32 -1.27 -27.49
CA LEU A 100 -11.77 0.07 -27.09
C LEU A 100 -10.58 1.03 -27.16
N THR A 101 -10.72 2.15 -27.84
CA THR A 101 -9.63 3.11 -28.00
C THR A 101 -10.14 4.52 -28.30
N ASP A 102 -9.24 5.48 -28.45
CA ASP A 102 -9.55 6.83 -28.92
C ASP A 102 -9.54 6.91 -30.46
N PRO A 103 -9.94 8.06 -31.06
CA PRO A 103 -9.96 8.20 -32.51
C PRO A 103 -8.60 7.96 -33.21
N ALA A 104 -7.48 8.32 -32.56
CA ALA A 104 -6.14 8.08 -33.13
C ALA A 104 -5.77 6.59 -33.06
N GLY A 105 -6.12 5.93 -31.96
CA GLY A 105 -5.94 4.49 -31.80
C GLY A 105 -6.82 3.66 -32.73
N ALA A 106 -7.99 4.15 -33.14
CA ALA A 106 -8.87 3.45 -34.06
C ALA A 106 -8.20 3.24 -35.44
N GLU A 107 -7.41 4.22 -35.89
CA GLU A 107 -6.63 4.10 -37.14
C GLU A 107 -5.54 3.01 -37.02
N LEU A 108 -4.93 2.88 -35.83
CA LEU A 108 -3.91 1.87 -35.55
C LEU A 108 -4.48 0.46 -35.40
N ALA A 109 -5.72 0.35 -34.95
CA ALA A 109 -6.37 -0.92 -34.69
C ALA A 109 -7.11 -1.52 -35.91
N VAL A 110 -7.17 -0.80 -37.03
CA VAL A 110 -7.97 -1.16 -38.21
C VAL A 110 -7.63 -2.55 -38.78
N ASP A 111 -6.36 -2.91 -38.76
CA ASP A 111 -5.86 -4.18 -39.30
C ASP A 111 -5.98 -5.36 -38.33
N SER A 112 -6.49 -5.14 -37.12
CA SER A 112 -6.67 -6.21 -36.11
C SER A 112 -7.78 -7.21 -36.49
N GLY A 113 -8.70 -6.81 -37.37
CA GLY A 113 -9.89 -7.61 -37.72
C GLY A 113 -10.96 -7.65 -36.64
N LEU A 114 -10.76 -6.96 -35.51
CA LEU A 114 -11.70 -6.89 -34.39
C LEU A 114 -12.71 -5.73 -34.55
N PRO A 115 -13.90 -5.82 -33.93
CA PRO A 115 -14.75 -4.66 -33.70
C PRO A 115 -13.96 -3.58 -32.91
N VAL A 116 -13.95 -2.34 -33.41
CA VAL A 116 -13.28 -1.21 -32.80
C VAL A 116 -14.30 -0.24 -32.23
N LEU A 117 -14.30 -0.09 -30.91
CA LEU A 117 -15.11 0.85 -30.15
C LEU A 117 -14.29 2.12 -29.92
N VAL A 118 -14.91 3.27 -30.13
CA VAL A 118 -14.21 4.56 -30.05
C VAL A 118 -14.85 5.44 -28.98
N THR A 119 -14.03 5.96 -28.09
CA THR A 119 -14.39 6.97 -27.08
C THR A 119 -13.32 8.07 -27.03
N PRO A 120 -13.65 9.32 -26.69
CA PRO A 120 -12.66 10.38 -26.59
C PRO A 120 -11.55 10.10 -25.56
N ASP A 121 -11.89 9.43 -24.47
CA ASP A 121 -10.95 9.06 -23.41
C ASP A 121 -11.19 7.61 -22.95
N PRO A 122 -10.48 6.64 -23.54
CA PRO A 122 -10.62 5.23 -23.17
C PRO A 122 -10.10 4.92 -21.76
N ARG A 123 -9.21 5.74 -21.21
CA ARG A 123 -8.72 5.56 -19.84
C ARG A 123 -9.77 5.94 -18.80
N ALA A 124 -10.43 7.08 -18.98
CA ALA A 124 -11.53 7.50 -18.12
C ALA A 124 -12.75 6.55 -18.24
N ALA A 125 -13.03 6.02 -19.44
CA ALA A 125 -14.12 5.08 -19.64
C ALA A 125 -13.85 3.67 -19.07
N LEU A 126 -12.58 3.30 -18.88
CA LEU A 126 -12.17 1.93 -18.53
C LEU A 126 -12.83 1.42 -17.24
N GLY A 127 -12.87 2.26 -16.19
CA GLY A 127 -13.42 1.86 -14.90
C GLY A 127 -14.89 1.45 -14.98
N ASP A 128 -15.70 2.28 -15.61
CA ASP A 128 -17.14 2.01 -15.82
C ASP A 128 -17.38 0.80 -16.74
N VAL A 129 -16.59 0.67 -17.79
CA VAL A 129 -16.64 -0.48 -18.70
C VAL A 129 -16.26 -1.76 -17.97
N ALA A 130 -15.19 -1.73 -17.18
CA ALA A 130 -14.76 -2.89 -16.37
C ALA A 130 -15.80 -3.24 -15.31
N ALA A 131 -16.38 -2.23 -14.63
CA ALA A 131 -17.46 -2.42 -13.68
C ALA A 131 -18.68 -3.10 -14.33
N TRP A 132 -19.01 -2.70 -15.55
CA TRP A 132 -20.11 -3.30 -16.29
C TRP A 132 -19.80 -4.75 -16.69
N ILE A 133 -18.64 -5.03 -17.28
CA ILE A 133 -18.23 -6.38 -17.70
C ILE A 133 -18.21 -7.33 -16.49
N HIS A 134 -17.54 -6.94 -15.41
CA HIS A 134 -17.35 -7.77 -14.21
C HIS A 134 -18.50 -7.70 -13.20
N ARG A 135 -19.56 -6.89 -13.48
CA ARG A 135 -20.74 -6.71 -12.61
C ARG A 135 -20.38 -6.30 -11.18
N THR A 136 -19.36 -5.48 -11.02
CA THR A 136 -18.89 -5.05 -9.70
C THR A 136 -19.73 -3.93 -9.07
N ARG A 137 -20.87 -3.57 -9.69
CA ARG A 137 -21.93 -2.76 -9.10
C ARG A 137 -23.10 -3.59 -8.56
N GLU A 138 -23.05 -4.91 -8.77
CA GLU A 138 -24.09 -5.87 -8.37
C GLU A 138 -23.49 -6.82 -7.31
N ASP A 139 -24.15 -7.02 -6.16
CA ASP A 139 -23.71 -7.91 -5.09
C ASP A 139 -22.23 -7.68 -4.70
N VAL A 140 -21.92 -6.46 -4.30
CA VAL A 140 -20.57 -6.00 -3.96
C VAL A 140 -20.29 -6.28 -2.50
N PRO A 141 -19.10 -6.79 -2.12
CA PRO A 141 -18.67 -6.80 -0.73
C PRO A 141 -18.58 -5.38 -0.17
N THR A 142 -18.59 -5.23 1.14
CA THR A 142 -18.29 -3.93 1.78
C THR A 142 -16.90 -3.47 1.36
N LEU A 143 -16.79 -2.28 0.76
CA LEU A 143 -15.55 -1.74 0.23
C LEU A 143 -14.95 -0.68 1.16
N PHE A 144 -13.75 -0.94 1.62
CA PHE A 144 -12.94 0.02 2.36
C PHE A 144 -11.78 0.50 1.49
N ALA A 145 -11.51 1.81 1.50
CA ALA A 145 -10.32 2.35 0.87
C ALA A 145 -9.51 3.21 1.85
N VAL A 146 -8.19 3.15 1.76
CA VAL A 146 -7.30 4.00 2.57
C VAL A 146 -6.35 4.77 1.67
N THR A 147 -6.33 6.10 1.85
CA THR A 147 -5.37 7.00 1.20
C THR A 147 -4.54 7.78 2.23
N GLY A 148 -3.48 8.41 1.76
CA GLY A 148 -2.54 9.21 2.54
C GLY A 148 -1.12 9.09 1.98
N THR A 149 -0.13 9.73 2.59
CA THR A 149 1.27 9.54 2.21
C THR A 149 1.82 8.26 2.85
N ASN A 150 1.77 8.17 4.17
CA ASN A 150 2.26 7.04 4.96
C ASN A 150 1.10 6.30 5.63
N GLY A 151 1.29 5.00 5.96
CA GLY A 151 0.34 4.23 6.74
C GLY A 151 -0.75 3.48 5.96
N LYS A 152 -0.94 3.74 4.66
CA LYS A 152 -1.97 3.08 3.84
C LYS A 152 -1.93 1.55 3.93
N THR A 153 -0.79 0.96 3.60
CA THR A 153 -0.58 -0.50 3.66
C THR A 153 -0.88 -1.04 5.05
N SER A 154 -0.35 -0.39 6.09
CA SER A 154 -0.57 -0.84 7.47
C SER A 154 -2.04 -0.78 7.86
N ALA A 155 -2.76 0.28 7.49
CA ALA A 155 -4.18 0.43 7.81
C ALA A 155 -5.04 -0.63 7.11
N VAL A 156 -4.79 -0.96 5.82
CA VAL A 156 -5.57 -1.99 5.12
C VAL A 156 -5.28 -3.41 5.64
N TYR A 157 -4.04 -3.70 6.07
CA TYR A 157 -3.72 -4.96 6.74
C TYR A 157 -4.40 -5.08 8.11
N LEU A 158 -4.43 -3.99 8.87
CA LEU A 158 -5.10 -3.93 10.16
C LEU A 158 -6.61 -4.07 10.02
N LEU A 159 -7.23 -3.44 9.00
CA LEU A 159 -8.63 -3.65 8.63
C LEU A 159 -8.92 -5.12 8.33
N ASP A 160 -8.12 -5.74 7.47
CA ASP A 160 -8.26 -7.14 7.10
C ASP A 160 -8.11 -8.07 8.33
N ALA A 161 -7.14 -7.83 9.20
CA ALA A 161 -6.95 -8.60 10.41
C ALA A 161 -8.12 -8.49 11.39
N LEU A 162 -8.67 -7.28 11.56
CA LEU A 162 -9.87 -7.03 12.37
C LEU A 162 -11.10 -7.74 11.79
N LEU A 163 -11.30 -7.67 10.46
CA LEU A 163 -12.40 -8.37 9.78
C LEU A 163 -12.29 -9.89 9.98
N ARG A 164 -11.11 -10.47 9.79
CA ARG A 164 -10.84 -11.89 10.04
C ARG A 164 -11.08 -12.26 11.50
N ARG A 165 -10.71 -11.40 12.44
CA ARG A 165 -10.95 -11.61 13.86
C ARG A 165 -12.44 -11.64 14.19
N LEU A 166 -13.25 -10.91 13.44
CA LEU A 166 -14.73 -10.93 13.51
C LEU A 166 -15.35 -12.10 12.72
N GLY A 167 -14.56 -12.99 12.12
CA GLY A 167 -15.05 -14.12 11.34
C GLY A 167 -15.55 -13.72 9.94
N VAL A 168 -15.22 -12.53 9.44
CA VAL A 168 -15.60 -12.07 8.11
C VAL A 168 -14.58 -12.56 7.08
N VAL A 169 -15.06 -13.22 6.04
CA VAL A 169 -14.21 -13.57 4.87
C VAL A 169 -13.83 -12.29 4.15
N SER A 170 -12.56 -11.94 4.21
CA SER A 170 -12.04 -10.67 3.72
C SER A 170 -11.11 -10.80 2.52
N GLY A 171 -10.99 -9.73 1.75
CA GLY A 171 -10.05 -9.53 0.67
C GLY A 171 -9.18 -8.31 0.93
N LEU A 172 -7.98 -8.31 0.35
CA LEU A 172 -6.98 -7.26 0.51
C LEU A 172 -6.37 -6.89 -0.85
N SER A 173 -6.19 -5.60 -1.10
CA SER A 173 -5.36 -5.10 -2.21
C SER A 173 -4.44 -3.97 -1.70
N SER A 174 -3.13 -4.23 -1.70
CA SER A 174 -2.13 -3.32 -1.16
C SER A 174 -0.87 -3.26 -2.04
N THR A 175 0.10 -2.45 -1.63
CA THR A 175 1.44 -2.39 -2.26
C THR A 175 2.17 -3.73 -2.14
N ALA A 176 2.01 -4.45 -1.02
CA ALA A 176 2.76 -5.68 -0.77
C ALA A 176 2.14 -6.91 -1.45
N GLU A 177 0.83 -7.07 -1.33
CA GLU A 177 0.12 -8.23 -1.87
C GLU A 177 -1.35 -7.94 -2.19
N ARG A 178 -1.95 -8.83 -2.96
CA ARG A 178 -3.39 -8.98 -3.17
C ARG A 178 -3.81 -10.32 -2.59
N ARG A 179 -4.88 -10.33 -1.79
CA ARG A 179 -5.33 -11.54 -1.09
C ARG A 179 -6.82 -11.74 -1.27
N ILE A 180 -7.20 -12.99 -1.54
CA ILE A 180 -8.57 -13.47 -1.68
C ILE A 180 -8.77 -14.58 -0.67
N GLY A 181 -9.40 -14.31 0.47
CA GLY A 181 -9.43 -15.26 1.58
C GLY A 181 -7.99 -15.62 2.02
N ASP A 182 -7.60 -16.88 1.84
CA ASP A 182 -6.27 -17.38 2.21
C ASP A 182 -5.26 -17.44 1.06
N VAL A 183 -5.66 -17.06 -0.16
CA VAL A 183 -4.78 -17.03 -1.35
C VAL A 183 -4.17 -15.65 -1.51
N ALA A 184 -2.84 -15.55 -1.46
CA ALA A 184 -2.10 -14.31 -1.65
C ALA A 184 -1.25 -14.34 -2.92
N VAL A 185 -1.15 -13.19 -3.59
CA VAL A 185 -0.33 -12.95 -4.78
C VAL A 185 0.44 -11.65 -4.60
N VAL A 186 1.72 -11.63 -4.96
CA VAL A 186 2.56 -10.42 -4.89
C VAL A 186 1.98 -9.32 -5.78
N SER A 187 1.92 -8.11 -5.27
CA SER A 187 1.43 -6.95 -6.00
C SER A 187 2.53 -6.31 -6.85
N SER A 188 2.17 -5.83 -8.04
CA SER A 188 3.05 -5.04 -8.91
C SER A 188 2.81 -3.53 -8.79
N LEU A 189 1.62 -3.13 -8.31
CA LEU A 189 1.20 -1.75 -8.15
C LEU A 189 0.45 -1.59 -6.82
N THR A 190 0.64 -0.47 -6.14
CA THR A 190 -0.12 -0.12 -4.91
C THR A 190 -1.63 -0.25 -5.12
N THR A 191 -2.14 0.37 -6.18
CA THR A 191 -3.53 0.23 -6.63
C THR A 191 -3.47 -0.29 -8.05
N PRO A 192 -4.09 -1.45 -8.36
CA PRO A 192 -4.09 -2.00 -9.71
C PRO A 192 -4.80 -1.11 -10.73
N GLU A 193 -4.61 -1.38 -12.01
CA GLU A 193 -5.41 -0.75 -13.07
C GLU A 193 -6.89 -1.12 -12.90
N ALA A 194 -7.79 -0.26 -13.37
CA ALA A 194 -9.23 -0.47 -13.16
C ALA A 194 -9.72 -1.83 -13.69
N SER A 195 -9.21 -2.28 -14.85
CA SER A 195 -9.51 -3.61 -15.39
C SER A 195 -9.14 -4.74 -14.42
N GLU A 196 -7.95 -4.68 -13.82
CA GLU A 196 -7.47 -5.67 -12.85
C GLU A 196 -8.25 -5.60 -11.53
N LEU A 197 -8.55 -4.37 -11.05
CA LEU A 197 -9.27 -4.18 -9.79
C LEU A 197 -10.69 -4.72 -9.87
N HIS A 198 -11.41 -4.45 -10.95
CA HIS A 198 -12.75 -4.99 -11.16
C HIS A 198 -12.75 -6.50 -11.37
N GLY A 199 -11.74 -7.05 -12.06
CA GLY A 199 -11.53 -8.50 -12.19
C GLY A 199 -11.28 -9.15 -10.82
N LEU A 200 -10.41 -8.56 -10.00
CA LEU A 200 -10.12 -8.99 -8.64
C LEU A 200 -11.39 -9.01 -7.75
N LEU A 201 -12.20 -7.94 -7.79
CA LEU A 201 -13.45 -7.88 -7.02
C LEU A 201 -14.45 -8.94 -7.47
N ALA A 202 -14.56 -9.21 -8.79
CA ALA A 202 -15.39 -10.29 -9.29
C ALA A 202 -14.89 -11.67 -8.81
N ARG A 203 -13.58 -11.89 -8.79
CA ARG A 203 -12.96 -13.11 -8.24
C ARG A 203 -13.20 -13.24 -6.75
N MET A 204 -13.09 -12.13 -5.98
CA MET A 204 -13.42 -12.10 -4.56
C MET A 204 -14.90 -12.46 -4.29
N ARG A 205 -15.82 -11.98 -5.12
CA ARG A 205 -17.24 -12.35 -5.05
C ARG A 205 -17.45 -13.86 -5.26
N GLU A 206 -16.80 -14.47 -6.24
CA GLU A 206 -16.84 -15.94 -6.45
C GLU A 206 -16.33 -16.71 -5.23
N SER A 207 -15.37 -16.14 -4.50
CA SER A 207 -14.78 -16.70 -3.29
C SER A 207 -15.56 -16.35 -2.01
N ALA A 208 -16.78 -15.83 -2.13
CA ALA A 208 -17.63 -15.42 -1.01
C ALA A 208 -17.00 -14.40 -0.05
N VAL A 209 -16.09 -13.57 -0.54
CA VAL A 209 -15.55 -12.43 0.22
C VAL A 209 -16.67 -11.44 0.52
N ARG A 210 -16.74 -10.96 1.76
CA ARG A 210 -17.79 -10.06 2.26
C ARG A 210 -17.31 -8.64 2.54
N ALA A 211 -16.00 -8.45 2.70
CA ALA A 211 -15.41 -7.14 2.89
C ALA A 211 -14.03 -7.08 2.21
N VAL A 212 -13.67 -5.94 1.63
CA VAL A 212 -12.40 -5.74 0.92
C VAL A 212 -11.75 -4.46 1.39
N SER A 213 -10.47 -4.55 1.75
CA SER A 213 -9.63 -3.41 2.13
C SER A 213 -8.68 -3.07 0.98
N ILE A 214 -8.75 -1.84 0.47
CA ILE A 214 -8.02 -1.40 -0.73
C ILE A 214 -7.13 -0.20 -0.40
N GLU A 215 -5.86 -0.31 -0.74
CA GLU A 215 -4.93 0.82 -0.69
C GLU A 215 -5.08 1.68 -1.95
N VAL A 216 -5.43 2.97 -1.77
CA VAL A 216 -5.66 3.91 -2.87
C VAL A 216 -4.58 5.00 -2.86
N SER A 217 -3.69 4.98 -3.85
CA SER A 217 -2.68 6.00 -4.04
C SER A 217 -3.25 7.25 -4.74
N ALA A 218 -2.58 8.39 -4.61
CA ALA A 218 -2.96 9.61 -5.35
C ALA A 218 -2.89 9.38 -6.87
N GLN A 219 -1.87 8.66 -7.34
CA GLN A 219 -1.75 8.30 -8.75
C GLN A 219 -2.91 7.42 -9.25
N ALA A 220 -3.49 6.59 -8.36
CA ALA A 220 -4.65 5.78 -8.73
C ALA A 220 -5.87 6.65 -9.01
N LEU A 221 -6.08 7.69 -8.20
CA LEU A 221 -7.14 8.69 -8.40
C LEU A 221 -6.90 9.48 -9.69
N SER A 222 -5.73 10.10 -9.85
CA SER A 222 -5.37 10.89 -11.04
C SER A 222 -5.34 10.09 -12.33
N ARG A 223 -5.22 8.74 -12.27
CA ARG A 223 -5.11 7.85 -13.44
C ARG A 223 -6.33 6.95 -13.62
N HIS A 224 -7.46 7.29 -13.01
CA HIS A 224 -8.75 6.59 -13.18
C HIS A 224 -8.72 5.08 -12.82
N ARG A 225 -7.88 4.66 -11.85
CA ARG A 225 -7.74 3.24 -11.53
C ARG A 225 -8.85 2.69 -10.65
N ILE A 226 -9.58 3.57 -9.96
CA ILE A 226 -10.68 3.19 -9.08
C ILE A 226 -12.06 3.60 -9.62
N ASP A 227 -12.09 4.15 -10.84
CA ASP A 227 -13.36 4.57 -11.45
C ASP A 227 -14.30 3.36 -11.60
N GLY A 228 -15.59 3.62 -11.49
CA GLY A 228 -16.61 2.57 -11.46
C GLY A 228 -16.88 1.96 -10.08
N LEU A 229 -16.10 2.31 -9.04
CA LEU A 229 -16.31 1.90 -7.65
C LEU A 229 -16.86 3.04 -6.79
N VAL A 230 -17.70 2.68 -5.82
CA VAL A 230 -18.13 3.55 -4.73
C VAL A 230 -17.84 2.82 -3.42
N PHE A 231 -16.93 3.37 -2.62
CA PHE A 231 -16.53 2.78 -1.35
C PHE A 231 -17.55 3.03 -0.24
N ASP A 232 -17.76 2.07 0.64
CA ASP A 232 -18.64 2.25 1.80
C ASP A 232 -18.00 3.17 2.83
N VAL A 233 -16.69 2.97 3.12
CA VAL A 233 -15.94 3.85 4.03
C VAL A 233 -14.55 4.08 3.49
N VAL A 234 -14.11 5.33 3.46
CA VAL A 234 -12.75 5.73 3.07
C VAL A 234 -11.99 6.32 4.25
N GLY A 235 -10.69 6.01 4.35
CA GLY A 235 -9.80 6.50 5.40
C GLY A 235 -8.72 7.43 4.86
N PHE A 236 -8.44 8.52 5.58
CA PHE A 236 -7.29 9.38 5.34
C PHE A 236 -6.31 9.29 6.50
N THR A 237 -5.08 8.85 6.23
CA THR A 237 -4.04 8.72 7.27
C THR A 237 -3.31 10.05 7.52
N ASN A 238 -2.64 10.59 6.51
CA ASN A 238 -1.84 11.82 6.59
C ASN A 238 -1.46 12.33 5.19
N LEU A 239 -0.90 13.54 5.15
CA LEU A 239 -0.21 14.07 3.99
C LEU A 239 1.13 14.66 4.42
N SER A 240 2.21 14.19 3.83
CA SER A 240 3.56 14.71 4.00
C SER A 240 4.29 14.76 2.65
N HIS A 241 5.48 15.37 2.63
CA HIS A 241 6.27 15.58 1.44
C HIS A 241 6.63 14.27 0.74
N ASP A 242 6.03 14.03 -0.42
CA ASP A 242 6.32 12.92 -1.34
C ASP A 242 5.71 13.19 -2.72
N HIS A 243 6.13 12.44 -3.74
CA HIS A 243 5.55 12.45 -5.09
C HIS A 243 5.50 13.81 -5.81
N LEU A 244 6.40 14.76 -5.48
CA LEU A 244 6.54 16.02 -6.22
C LEU A 244 7.23 15.85 -7.58
N ASP A 245 7.53 14.63 -7.98
CA ASP A 245 7.86 14.20 -9.35
C ASP A 245 6.59 13.99 -10.22
N ASP A 246 5.46 13.65 -9.62
CA ASP A 246 4.16 13.45 -10.30
C ASP A 246 3.22 14.67 -10.15
N TYR A 247 3.39 15.50 -9.12
CA TYR A 247 2.56 16.66 -8.78
C TYR A 247 3.38 17.93 -8.70
N SER A 248 2.83 19.05 -9.15
CA SER A 248 3.54 20.34 -9.17
C SER A 248 3.83 20.89 -7.78
N ASP A 249 2.97 20.60 -6.81
CA ASP A 249 3.11 21.01 -5.42
C ASP A 249 2.27 20.15 -4.46
N MET A 250 2.40 20.41 -3.15
CA MET A 250 1.66 19.71 -2.10
C MET A 250 0.15 19.95 -2.18
N ARG A 251 -0.30 21.05 -2.77
CA ARG A 251 -1.73 21.33 -2.94
C ARG A 251 -2.35 20.42 -3.99
N GLU A 252 -1.72 20.29 -5.14
CA GLU A 252 -2.17 19.36 -6.18
C GLU A 252 -2.17 17.91 -5.70
N TYR A 253 -1.12 17.53 -4.95
CA TYR A 253 -1.05 16.20 -4.31
C TYR A 253 -2.16 15.97 -3.28
N PHE A 254 -2.53 17.00 -2.52
CA PHE A 254 -3.67 16.97 -1.60
C PHE A 254 -5.00 16.82 -2.33
N GLU A 255 -5.25 17.66 -3.36
CA GLU A 255 -6.50 17.62 -4.13
C GLU A 255 -6.71 16.24 -4.79
N ALA A 256 -5.63 15.62 -5.30
CA ALA A 256 -5.71 14.27 -5.84
C ALA A 256 -6.20 13.24 -4.81
N LYS A 257 -5.82 13.37 -3.52
CA LYS A 257 -6.32 12.48 -2.45
C LYS A 257 -7.70 12.85 -1.98
N ALA A 258 -8.02 14.14 -1.95
CA ALA A 258 -9.31 14.65 -1.51
C ALA A 258 -10.46 14.18 -2.42
N ASP A 259 -10.19 13.92 -3.71
CA ASP A 259 -11.14 13.34 -4.67
C ASP A 259 -11.78 12.02 -4.16
N LEU A 260 -11.07 11.25 -3.33
CA LEU A 260 -11.63 10.03 -2.72
C LEU A 260 -12.80 10.31 -1.77
N PHE A 261 -12.92 11.55 -1.24
CA PHE A 261 -13.95 11.97 -0.30
C PHE A 261 -15.14 12.70 -0.98
N GLU A 262 -15.29 12.50 -2.28
CA GLU A 262 -16.43 12.97 -3.06
C GLU A 262 -17.57 11.94 -3.06
N PRO A 263 -18.87 12.37 -3.15
CA PRO A 263 -20.02 11.45 -3.14
C PRO A 263 -20.03 10.41 -4.25
N GLU A 264 -19.37 10.70 -5.37
CA GLU A 264 -19.19 9.79 -6.49
C GLU A 264 -18.22 8.66 -6.20
N ARG A 265 -17.37 8.82 -5.16
CA ARG A 265 -16.30 7.89 -4.77
C ARG A 265 -16.61 7.12 -3.49
N ALA A 266 -17.27 7.77 -2.52
CA ALA A 266 -17.49 7.15 -1.21
C ALA A 266 -18.79 7.59 -0.54
N ARG A 267 -19.27 6.77 0.39
CA ARG A 267 -20.47 7.04 1.19
C ARG A 267 -20.16 7.72 2.51
N ARG A 268 -19.05 7.33 3.15
CA ARG A 268 -18.58 7.83 4.44
C ARG A 268 -17.06 7.92 4.46
N GLY A 269 -16.52 8.74 5.35
CA GLY A 269 -15.07 8.86 5.55
C GLY A 269 -14.66 8.84 7.02
N VAL A 270 -13.40 8.48 7.26
CA VAL A 270 -12.70 8.68 8.53
C VAL A 270 -11.42 9.46 8.24
N VAL A 271 -11.25 10.61 8.88
CA VAL A 271 -10.14 11.52 8.60
C VAL A 271 -9.30 11.74 9.85
N THR A 272 -8.01 11.40 9.77
CA THR A 272 -7.05 11.75 10.83
C THR A 272 -6.75 13.25 10.79
N VAL A 273 -7.03 13.97 11.89
CA VAL A 273 -6.96 15.44 11.97
C VAL A 273 -5.69 15.95 12.68
N ASP A 274 -4.68 15.13 12.83
CA ASP A 274 -3.40 15.49 13.49
C ASP A 274 -2.63 16.57 12.72
N SER A 275 -2.84 16.67 11.40
CA SER A 275 -2.23 17.68 10.53
C SER A 275 -3.23 18.73 10.05
N ALA A 276 -2.71 19.87 9.55
CA ALA A 276 -3.54 20.89 8.91
C ALA A 276 -4.29 20.33 7.68
N TRP A 277 -3.67 19.43 6.92
CA TRP A 277 -4.27 18.79 5.75
C TRP A 277 -5.47 17.91 6.11
N GLY A 278 -5.36 17.14 7.20
CA GLY A 278 -6.49 16.34 7.68
C GLY A 278 -7.65 17.19 8.17
N ARG A 279 -7.38 18.27 8.90
CA ARG A 279 -8.43 19.22 9.34
C ARG A 279 -9.12 19.88 8.14
N GLU A 280 -8.35 20.34 7.16
CA GLU A 280 -8.90 20.91 5.93
C GLU A 280 -9.76 19.90 5.16
N LEU A 281 -9.30 18.64 5.05
CA LEU A 281 -10.08 17.59 4.39
C LEU A 281 -11.41 17.33 5.10
N ALA A 282 -11.39 17.23 6.44
CA ALA A 282 -12.60 17.03 7.22
C ALA A 282 -13.62 18.18 7.06
N GLU A 283 -13.13 19.44 7.01
CA GLU A 283 -13.98 20.62 6.81
C GLU A 283 -14.56 20.70 5.39
N ARG A 284 -13.83 20.25 4.37
CA ARG A 284 -14.20 20.35 2.95
C ARG A 284 -14.97 19.16 2.42
N SER A 285 -14.91 18.02 3.11
CA SER A 285 -15.51 16.76 2.65
C SER A 285 -16.98 16.94 2.32
N ARG A 286 -17.41 16.39 1.18
CA ARG A 286 -18.81 16.42 0.74
C ARG A 286 -19.60 15.18 1.16
N ILE A 287 -18.94 14.21 1.78
CA ILE A 287 -19.54 13.04 2.41
C ILE A 287 -19.48 13.18 3.94
N PRO A 288 -20.32 12.48 4.71
CA PRO A 288 -20.21 12.42 6.17
C PRO A 288 -18.84 11.86 6.57
N VAL A 289 -18.13 12.55 7.46
CA VAL A 289 -16.83 12.08 7.97
C VAL A 289 -16.83 12.04 9.49
N ALA A 290 -16.22 10.99 10.05
CA ALA A 290 -15.80 10.94 11.44
C ALA A 290 -14.33 11.38 11.53
N THR A 291 -13.99 12.16 12.54
CA THR A 291 -12.64 12.66 12.77
C THR A 291 -11.91 11.81 13.81
N LEU A 292 -10.62 11.56 13.60
CA LEU A 292 -9.74 10.84 14.53
C LEU A 292 -8.51 11.69 14.84
N ALA A 293 -8.25 11.91 16.14
CA ALA A 293 -6.99 12.50 16.60
C ALA A 293 -6.14 11.47 17.33
N SER A 294 -4.81 11.56 17.18
CA SER A 294 -3.83 10.66 17.79
C SER A 294 -2.82 11.43 18.64
N SER A 295 -2.28 10.79 19.68
CA SER A 295 -1.17 11.32 20.45
C SER A 295 0.04 10.39 20.39
N PRO A 296 1.22 10.89 20.03
CA PRO A 296 2.46 10.10 20.03
C PRO A 296 3.01 9.86 21.45
N VAL A 297 2.51 10.59 22.45
CA VAL A 297 3.06 10.58 23.81
C VAL A 297 2.25 9.63 24.68
N VAL A 298 2.94 8.66 25.30
CA VAL A 298 2.33 7.67 26.19
C VAL A 298 1.59 8.36 27.35
N GLY A 299 0.34 7.99 27.55
CA GLY A 299 -0.52 8.51 28.62
C GLY A 299 -1.06 9.92 28.41
N VAL A 300 -0.78 10.55 27.29
CA VAL A 300 -1.24 11.91 26.96
C VAL A 300 -2.29 11.84 25.86
N ALA A 301 -3.48 12.36 26.13
CA ALA A 301 -4.54 12.45 25.13
C ALA A 301 -4.17 13.46 24.02
N PRO A 302 -4.70 13.27 22.78
CA PRO A 302 -4.49 14.24 21.71
C PRO A 302 -5.02 15.63 22.07
N ALA A 303 -4.30 16.66 21.66
CA ALA A 303 -4.70 18.05 21.89
C ALA A 303 -5.73 18.55 20.85
N THR A 304 -5.77 17.95 19.67
CA THR A 304 -6.71 18.29 18.61
C THR A 304 -8.09 17.70 18.94
N PRO A 305 -9.17 18.51 18.98
CA PRO A 305 -10.52 18.00 19.14
C PRO A 305 -10.92 17.12 17.94
N ALA A 306 -11.53 15.97 18.22
CA ALA A 306 -12.03 15.04 17.21
C ALA A 306 -13.16 14.19 17.79
N ASP A 307 -13.94 13.51 16.93
CA ASP A 307 -14.98 12.58 17.37
C ASP A 307 -14.38 11.36 18.09
N TRP A 308 -13.19 10.93 17.63
CA TRP A 308 -12.43 9.82 18.20
C TRP A 308 -11.04 10.27 18.63
N ALA A 309 -10.58 9.81 19.78
CA ALA A 309 -9.28 10.14 20.34
C ALA A 309 -8.48 8.87 20.66
N MET A 310 -7.31 8.70 20.02
CA MET A 310 -6.38 7.61 20.30
C MET A 310 -5.28 8.07 21.23
N THR A 311 -5.12 7.38 22.35
CA THR A 311 -4.06 7.62 23.35
C THR A 311 -3.23 6.36 23.52
N VAL A 312 -1.91 6.44 23.31
CA VAL A 312 -1.00 5.34 23.62
C VAL A 312 -0.95 5.12 25.13
N VAL A 313 -1.22 3.90 25.58
CA VAL A 313 -1.18 3.50 27.00
C VAL A 313 0.18 2.89 27.35
N GLU A 314 0.70 2.04 26.45
CA GLU A 314 1.98 1.35 26.64
C GLU A 314 2.66 1.11 25.28
N ALA A 315 3.98 1.26 25.25
CA ALA A 315 4.80 0.90 24.11
C ALA A 315 5.92 -0.03 24.56
N THR A 316 6.03 -1.20 23.93
CA THR A 316 7.08 -2.20 24.19
C THR A 316 7.88 -2.45 22.92
N ALA A 317 8.84 -3.33 22.99
CA ALA A 317 9.67 -3.67 21.84
C ALA A 317 8.99 -4.55 20.78
N ASP A 318 7.81 -5.06 21.07
CA ASP A 318 7.05 -5.98 20.21
C ASP A 318 5.56 -5.65 20.10
N SER A 319 5.10 -4.60 20.80
CA SER A 319 3.69 -4.23 20.79
C SER A 319 3.45 -2.77 21.20
N THR A 320 2.30 -2.26 20.81
CA THR A 320 1.78 -0.97 21.27
C THR A 320 0.35 -1.16 21.75
N THR A 321 0.07 -0.75 23.00
CA THR A 321 -1.29 -0.72 23.57
C THR A 321 -1.80 0.72 23.53
N PHE A 322 -3.01 0.89 23.03
CA PHE A 322 -3.68 2.18 22.99
C PHE A 322 -5.13 2.09 23.46
N ARG A 323 -5.64 3.22 23.94
CA ARG A 323 -7.06 3.42 24.21
C ARG A 323 -7.64 4.30 23.10
N LEU A 324 -8.78 3.90 22.59
CA LEU A 324 -9.58 4.64 21.64
C LEU A 324 -10.88 5.06 22.31
N ASP A 325 -11.06 6.35 22.51
CA ASP A 325 -12.26 6.96 23.09
C ASP A 325 -13.08 7.60 21.98
N GLY A 326 -14.38 7.39 21.96
CA GLY A 326 -15.30 7.84 20.92
C GLY A 326 -16.59 8.47 21.45
N PRO A 327 -17.53 8.82 20.55
CA PRO A 327 -18.81 9.42 20.91
C PRO A 327 -19.61 8.55 21.89
N GLU A 328 -20.53 9.15 22.65
CA GLU A 328 -21.43 8.47 23.60
C GLU A 328 -20.68 7.70 24.71
N ASN A 329 -19.48 8.16 25.09
CA ASN A 329 -18.58 7.52 26.06
C ASN A 329 -18.17 6.07 25.68
N ARG A 330 -18.19 5.74 24.41
CA ARG A 330 -17.64 4.48 23.91
C ARG A 330 -16.11 4.47 24.05
N SER A 331 -15.55 3.38 24.50
CA SER A 331 -14.09 3.25 24.65
C SER A 331 -13.67 1.80 24.48
N VAL A 332 -12.50 1.60 23.85
CA VAL A 332 -11.86 0.28 23.73
C VAL A 332 -10.36 0.41 23.96
N VAL A 333 -9.78 -0.61 24.61
CA VAL A 333 -8.32 -0.75 24.75
C VAL A 333 -7.87 -1.89 23.85
N VAL A 334 -6.87 -1.62 23.01
CA VAL A 334 -6.36 -2.55 22.00
C VAL A 334 -4.85 -2.64 22.09
N THR A 335 -4.32 -3.86 22.05
CA THR A 335 -2.89 -4.13 21.89
C THR A 335 -2.64 -4.68 20.49
N VAL A 336 -1.79 -4.00 19.73
CA VAL A 336 -1.32 -4.47 18.41
C VAL A 336 0.11 -4.99 18.52
N SER A 337 0.45 -6.09 17.82
CA SER A 337 1.80 -6.67 17.77
C SER A 337 2.71 -5.90 16.80
N LEU A 338 2.61 -4.58 16.83
CA LEU A 338 3.36 -3.63 16.00
C LEU A 338 3.92 -2.53 16.89
N ILE A 339 5.11 -2.05 16.52
CA ILE A 339 5.78 -0.99 17.29
C ILE A 339 5.44 0.41 16.75
N GLY A 340 5.34 1.36 17.67
CA GLY A 340 5.20 2.77 17.37
C GLY A 340 3.76 3.28 17.38
N TRP A 341 3.62 4.49 17.86
CA TRP A 341 2.33 5.19 17.97
C TRP A 341 1.59 5.29 16.64
N TYR A 342 2.31 5.45 15.52
CA TYR A 342 1.72 5.55 14.19
C TYR A 342 1.06 4.24 13.72
N MET A 343 1.53 3.08 14.19
CA MET A 343 0.86 1.80 13.95
C MET A 343 -0.43 1.68 14.78
N ALA A 344 -0.39 2.17 16.02
CA ALA A 344 -1.60 2.28 16.85
C ALA A 344 -2.62 3.26 16.23
N ALA A 345 -2.17 4.38 15.67
CA ALA A 345 -3.03 5.33 14.95
C ALA A 345 -3.67 4.70 13.69
N ASN A 346 -2.91 3.91 12.92
CA ASN A 346 -3.46 3.16 11.79
C ASN A 346 -4.48 2.10 12.24
N ALA A 347 -4.26 1.45 13.39
CA ALA A 347 -5.22 0.50 13.97
C ALA A 347 -6.49 1.21 14.46
N ALA A 348 -6.34 2.37 15.10
CA ALA A 348 -7.47 3.20 15.50
C ALA A 348 -8.30 3.65 14.29
N LEU A 349 -7.64 4.11 13.21
CA LEU A 349 -8.31 4.44 11.95
C LEU A 349 -9.10 3.23 11.41
N ALA A 350 -8.49 2.05 11.38
CA ALA A 350 -9.14 0.82 10.93
C ALA A 350 -10.37 0.46 11.78
N ILE A 351 -10.30 0.59 13.10
CA ILE A 351 -11.43 0.36 14.02
C ILE A 351 -12.56 1.35 13.77
N VAL A 352 -12.24 2.65 13.65
CA VAL A 352 -13.25 3.67 13.37
C VAL A 352 -13.91 3.44 12.02
N MET A 353 -13.15 3.05 10.98
CA MET A 353 -13.71 2.70 9.67
C MET A 353 -14.69 1.53 9.74
N LEU A 354 -14.40 0.49 10.55
CA LEU A 354 -15.34 -0.60 10.78
C LEU A 354 -16.62 -0.14 11.48
N VAL A 355 -16.49 0.70 12.51
CA VAL A 355 -17.65 1.27 13.23
C VAL A 355 -18.51 2.11 12.28
N GLU A 356 -17.90 2.95 11.45
CA GLU A 356 -18.61 3.78 10.46
C GLU A 356 -19.28 2.95 9.35
N SER A 357 -18.83 1.70 9.12
CA SER A 357 -19.48 0.77 8.20
C SER A 357 -20.61 -0.04 8.85
N GLY A 358 -20.83 0.14 10.16
CA GLY A 358 -21.91 -0.51 10.91
C GLY A 358 -21.49 -1.71 11.77
N PHE A 359 -20.19 -2.00 11.90
CA PHE A 359 -19.73 -2.99 12.88
C PHE A 359 -19.87 -2.44 14.30
N ASP A 360 -20.28 -3.31 15.22
CA ASP A 360 -20.43 -2.95 16.62
C ASP A 360 -19.06 -2.88 17.32
N LEU A 361 -18.79 -1.77 18.03
CA LEU A 361 -17.56 -1.59 18.79
C LEU A 361 -17.43 -2.57 19.94
N ASP A 362 -18.54 -2.95 20.59
CA ASP A 362 -18.53 -3.91 21.69
C ASP A 362 -18.19 -5.32 21.18
N ALA A 363 -18.66 -5.69 19.98
CA ALA A 363 -18.27 -6.94 19.32
C ALA A 363 -16.78 -6.94 18.96
N LEU A 364 -16.24 -5.82 18.50
CA LEU A 364 -14.80 -5.64 18.25
C LEU A 364 -14.00 -5.75 19.55
N ALA A 365 -14.43 -5.07 20.61
CA ALA A 365 -13.80 -5.13 21.93
C ALA A 365 -13.76 -6.57 22.46
N HIS A 366 -14.88 -7.28 22.39
CA HIS A 366 -14.98 -8.68 22.81
C HIS A 366 -14.06 -9.60 21.97
N ALA A 367 -14.01 -9.40 20.65
CA ALA A 367 -13.12 -10.18 19.78
C ALA A 367 -11.64 -9.97 20.08
N LEU A 368 -11.27 -8.83 20.69
CA LEU A 368 -9.90 -8.45 21.06
C LEU A 368 -9.62 -8.64 22.56
N GLU A 369 -10.65 -9.00 23.37
CA GLU A 369 -10.50 -9.26 24.80
C GLU A 369 -9.51 -10.40 25.02
N ASP A 370 -8.61 -10.24 25.98
CA ASP A 370 -7.57 -11.21 26.34
C ASP A 370 -6.55 -11.57 25.23
N SER A 371 -6.55 -10.86 24.10
CA SER A 371 -5.61 -11.16 23.00
C SER A 371 -5.06 -9.90 22.34
N ARG A 372 -3.82 -10.02 21.83
CA ARG A 372 -3.26 -9.02 20.93
C ARG A 372 -3.88 -9.15 19.54
N LEU A 373 -4.01 -8.06 18.83
CA LEU A 373 -4.21 -8.09 17.39
C LEU A 373 -2.87 -8.39 16.72
N ASP A 374 -2.63 -9.66 16.44
CA ASP A 374 -1.43 -10.13 15.78
C ASP A 374 -1.58 -9.90 14.27
N VAL A 375 -0.74 -9.03 13.73
CA VAL A 375 -0.73 -8.67 12.31
C VAL A 375 0.69 -8.74 11.79
N TYR A 376 0.89 -9.52 10.76
CA TYR A 376 2.13 -9.50 9.98
C TYR A 376 1.96 -8.60 8.76
N ILE A 377 2.76 -7.55 8.67
CA ILE A 377 2.77 -6.62 7.54
C ILE A 377 4.17 -6.65 6.92
N PRO A 378 4.33 -7.24 5.72
CA PRO A 378 5.64 -7.39 5.11
C PRO A 378 6.37 -6.06 4.95
N GLY A 379 7.58 -5.96 5.50
CA GLY A 379 8.43 -4.78 5.37
C GLY A 379 7.86 -3.49 5.98
N ARG A 380 7.05 -3.58 7.03
CA ARG A 380 6.56 -2.42 7.80
C ARG A 380 6.96 -2.58 9.26
N ALA A 381 8.07 -1.94 9.65
CA ALA A 381 8.73 -2.11 10.95
C ALA A 381 8.85 -3.62 11.31
N GLU A 382 9.16 -4.45 10.31
CA GLU A 382 9.25 -5.91 10.43
C GLU A 382 10.47 -6.31 11.24
N LEU A 383 10.26 -6.89 12.43
CA LEU A 383 11.33 -7.40 13.27
C LEU A 383 11.89 -8.70 12.68
N ILE A 384 13.17 -8.68 12.29
CA ILE A 384 13.85 -9.82 11.67
C ILE A 384 14.72 -10.60 12.66
N SER A 385 15.25 -9.93 13.69
CA SER A 385 16.16 -10.53 14.67
C SER A 385 15.46 -11.50 15.61
N GLY A 386 16.26 -12.42 16.19
CA GLY A 386 15.84 -13.32 17.26
C GLY A 386 15.85 -12.66 18.64
N VAL A 387 15.97 -13.51 19.70
CA VAL A 387 15.96 -13.07 21.10
C VAL A 387 17.32 -12.57 21.60
N ARG A 388 18.40 -12.84 20.87
CA ARG A 388 19.78 -12.40 21.19
C ARG A 388 20.27 -11.39 20.17
N GLY A 389 21.23 -10.56 20.57
CA GLY A 389 21.88 -9.57 19.71
C GLY A 389 21.05 -8.28 19.54
N PRO A 390 21.39 -7.48 18.52
CA PRO A 390 20.65 -6.26 18.20
C PRO A 390 19.25 -6.59 17.68
N ARG A 391 18.29 -5.70 17.94
CA ARG A 391 16.99 -5.75 17.26
C ARG A 391 17.12 -5.14 15.87
N VAL A 392 16.76 -5.88 14.84
CA VAL A 392 16.85 -5.41 13.46
C VAL A 392 15.46 -5.37 12.85
N TYR A 393 15.09 -4.17 12.42
CA TYR A 393 13.79 -3.89 11.77
C TYR A 393 14.02 -3.54 10.31
N VAL A 394 13.20 -4.12 9.43
CA VAL A 394 13.14 -3.75 8.01
C VAL A 394 11.85 -2.98 7.76
N ASP A 395 11.96 -1.81 7.14
CA ASP A 395 10.84 -0.91 6.88
C ASP A 395 10.84 -0.38 5.44
N TYR A 396 9.65 -0.08 4.92
CA TYR A 396 9.46 0.51 3.59
C TYR A 396 9.52 2.04 3.60
N GLY A 397 9.65 2.66 4.76
CA GLY A 397 9.72 4.11 4.90
C GLY A 397 10.80 4.72 4.02
N HIS A 398 10.41 5.68 3.17
CA HIS A 398 11.26 6.37 2.21
C HIS A 398 10.95 7.86 2.11
N THR A 399 10.32 8.41 3.15
CA THR A 399 10.01 9.83 3.30
C THR A 399 10.63 10.39 4.59
N PRO A 400 10.88 11.71 4.69
CA PRO A 400 11.36 12.36 5.90
C PRO A 400 10.48 12.04 7.12
N ASP A 401 9.18 12.17 6.98
CA ASP A 401 8.19 11.92 8.03
C ASP A 401 8.18 10.45 8.50
N ALA A 402 8.29 9.49 7.57
CA ALA A 402 8.40 8.08 7.91
C ALA A 402 9.68 7.77 8.70
N PHE A 403 10.81 8.38 8.33
CA PHE A 403 12.07 8.24 9.06
C PHE A 403 11.95 8.79 10.48
N GLN A 404 11.40 10.00 10.62
CA GLN A 404 11.22 10.61 11.92
C GLN A 404 10.37 9.72 12.84
N ASN A 405 9.17 9.34 12.39
CA ASN A 405 8.25 8.53 13.18
C ASN A 405 8.84 7.17 13.58
N ALA A 406 9.53 6.48 12.65
CA ALA A 406 10.13 5.18 12.92
C ALA A 406 11.32 5.30 13.91
N LEU A 407 12.20 6.27 13.72
CA LEU A 407 13.36 6.46 14.59
C LEU A 407 12.93 6.92 15.99
N GLU A 408 11.96 7.84 16.12
CA GLU A 408 11.42 8.26 17.40
C GLU A 408 10.78 7.08 18.15
N ALA A 409 9.98 6.29 17.47
CA ALA A 409 9.36 5.09 18.06
C ALA A 409 10.44 4.08 18.52
N LEU A 410 11.42 3.79 17.70
CA LEU A 410 12.53 2.90 18.06
C LEU A 410 13.37 3.44 19.20
N ARG A 411 13.60 4.75 19.26
CA ARG A 411 14.36 5.36 20.35
C ARG A 411 13.73 5.10 21.72
N THR A 412 12.40 5.07 21.82
CA THR A 412 11.70 4.83 23.11
C THR A 412 11.92 3.42 23.66
N ILE A 413 12.19 2.45 22.78
CA ILE A 413 12.31 1.02 23.13
C ILE A 413 13.75 0.49 23.01
N THR A 414 14.72 1.35 22.64
CA THR A 414 16.13 0.97 22.45
C THR A 414 16.99 1.49 23.61
N PRO A 415 17.45 0.61 24.50
CA PRO A 415 18.32 1.03 25.60
C PRO A 415 19.75 1.38 25.17
N GLY A 416 20.21 0.80 24.05
CA GLY A 416 21.53 1.02 23.46
C GLY A 416 21.55 2.04 22.34
N ARG A 417 22.45 1.83 21.37
CA ARG A 417 22.57 2.67 20.18
C ARG A 417 21.49 2.35 19.16
N LEU A 418 21.05 3.38 18.45
CA LEU A 418 20.13 3.27 17.33
C LEU A 418 20.89 3.50 16.02
N PHE A 419 20.87 2.49 15.15
CA PHE A 419 21.48 2.51 13.83
C PHE A 419 20.42 2.76 12.77
N MET A 420 20.77 3.55 11.74
CA MET A 420 19.94 3.76 10.57
C MET A 420 20.70 3.36 9.32
N VAL A 421 20.21 2.34 8.59
CA VAL A 421 20.70 1.93 7.27
C VAL A 421 19.65 2.33 6.24
N PHE A 422 20.02 3.09 5.21
CA PHE A 422 19.05 3.54 4.20
C PHE A 422 19.70 4.02 2.92
N GLY A 423 18.93 4.00 1.85
CA GLY A 423 19.20 4.64 0.57
C GLY A 423 18.02 5.51 0.13
N ALA A 424 18.02 5.91 -1.12
CA ALA A 424 16.88 6.55 -1.77
C ALA A 424 16.74 6.10 -3.22
N ASP A 425 15.50 6.20 -3.74
CA ASP A 425 15.20 5.92 -5.14
C ASP A 425 15.80 6.95 -6.07
N GLY A 426 16.34 6.48 -7.20
CA GLY A 426 16.62 7.28 -8.39
C GLY A 426 15.35 7.53 -9.21
N ASP A 427 15.39 8.54 -10.08
CA ASP A 427 14.28 8.94 -10.96
C ASP A 427 12.96 9.17 -10.21
N ARG A 428 13.04 9.64 -8.96
CA ARG A 428 11.94 10.02 -8.07
C ARG A 428 12.22 11.37 -7.44
N ASP A 429 11.32 11.82 -6.58
CA ASP A 429 11.46 13.09 -5.86
C ASP A 429 12.84 13.23 -5.20
N THR A 430 13.68 14.10 -5.77
CA THR A 430 15.03 14.35 -5.28
C THR A 430 15.08 15.34 -4.12
N THR A 431 14.02 16.13 -3.94
CA THR A 431 13.98 17.27 -3.01
C THR A 431 13.97 16.84 -1.56
N LYS A 432 13.45 15.65 -1.26
CA LYS A 432 13.38 15.06 0.09
C LYS A 432 14.70 14.47 0.59
N ARG A 433 15.67 14.15 -0.29
CA ARG A 433 16.88 13.37 0.06
C ARG A 433 17.73 14.03 1.14
N SER A 434 18.01 15.33 1.03
CA SER A 434 18.81 16.04 2.03
C SER A 434 18.14 16.05 3.41
N GLU A 435 16.81 16.19 3.46
CA GLU A 435 16.04 16.15 4.70
C GLU A 435 16.02 14.75 5.32
N MET A 436 15.88 13.69 4.51
CA MET A 436 15.99 12.29 4.97
C MET A 436 17.34 12.05 5.66
N GLY A 437 18.44 12.48 5.04
CA GLY A 437 19.78 12.41 5.66
C GLY A 437 19.88 13.18 6.96
N ALA A 438 19.32 14.39 7.00
CA ALA A 438 19.33 15.24 8.19
C ALA A 438 18.55 14.62 9.36
N ILE A 439 17.39 14.04 9.11
CA ILE A 439 16.58 13.36 10.13
C ILE A 439 17.31 12.12 10.65
N ALA A 440 17.85 11.29 9.77
CA ALA A 440 18.63 10.12 10.14
C ALA A 440 19.78 10.48 11.10
N ALA A 441 20.56 11.52 10.76
CA ALA A 441 21.69 11.93 11.58
C ALA A 441 21.31 12.61 12.91
N ARG A 442 20.16 13.26 12.99
CA ARG A 442 19.67 13.83 14.26
C ARG A 442 19.19 12.76 15.23
N LEU A 443 18.53 11.72 14.75
CA LEU A 443 17.78 10.78 15.59
C LEU A 443 18.51 9.44 15.81
N ALA A 444 19.36 8.99 14.87
CA ALA A 444 20.17 7.78 15.04
C ALA A 444 21.57 8.10 15.58
N ASP A 445 22.17 7.14 16.30
CA ASP A 445 23.53 7.24 16.82
C ASP A 445 24.56 6.92 15.74
N VAL A 446 24.25 6.00 14.83
CA VAL A 446 25.07 5.59 13.70
C VAL A 446 24.23 5.61 12.43
N VAL A 447 24.75 6.24 11.39
CA VAL A 447 24.09 6.37 10.09
C VAL A 447 24.91 5.66 9.02
N ILE A 448 24.28 4.79 8.24
CA ILE A 448 24.89 4.11 7.11
C ILE A 448 24.07 4.40 5.86
N VAL A 449 24.66 5.16 4.94
CA VAL A 449 24.05 5.48 3.64
C VAL A 449 24.50 4.48 2.61
N THR A 450 23.54 3.83 1.94
CA THR A 450 23.78 2.78 0.95
C THR A 450 22.98 3.00 -0.34
N ASP A 451 23.18 2.17 -1.36
CA ASP A 451 22.35 2.18 -2.57
C ASP A 451 21.01 1.49 -2.31
N PHE A 452 19.97 1.94 -3.04
CA PHE A 452 18.68 1.25 -3.05
C PHE A 452 18.26 0.98 -4.50
N HIS A 453 17.27 1.65 -5.09
CA HIS A 453 16.90 1.57 -6.49
C HIS A 453 17.48 2.77 -7.25
N PRO A 454 18.73 2.74 -7.76
CA PRO A 454 19.28 3.87 -8.48
C PRO A 454 18.57 4.11 -9.82
N ARG A 455 17.90 3.10 -10.37
CA ARG A 455 17.27 3.14 -11.69
C ARG A 455 18.25 3.63 -12.74
N TRP A 456 17.98 4.76 -13.40
CA TRP A 456 18.87 5.35 -14.41
C TRP A 456 19.74 6.49 -13.86
N GLU A 457 19.57 6.85 -12.57
CA GLU A 457 20.33 7.91 -11.91
C GLU A 457 21.67 7.37 -11.38
N ASP A 458 22.70 8.24 -11.31
CA ASP A 458 23.99 7.89 -10.72
C ASP A 458 23.83 7.65 -9.19
N PRO A 459 24.07 6.42 -8.68
CA PRO A 459 23.94 6.13 -7.27
C PRO A 459 24.89 6.96 -6.39
N VAL A 460 26.05 7.40 -6.91
CA VAL A 460 26.98 8.28 -6.17
C VAL A 460 26.33 9.63 -5.91
N ALA A 461 25.60 10.18 -6.87
CA ALA A 461 24.88 11.44 -6.71
C ALA A 461 23.74 11.33 -5.69
N ILE A 462 23.03 10.20 -5.66
CA ILE A 462 21.98 9.93 -4.68
C ILE A 462 22.57 9.90 -3.26
N ARG A 463 23.60 9.08 -3.01
CA ARG A 463 24.27 9.01 -1.71
C ARG A 463 24.84 10.35 -1.27
N ALA A 464 25.46 11.09 -2.19
CA ALA A 464 26.00 12.42 -1.90
C ALA A 464 24.92 13.41 -1.44
N ALA A 465 23.70 13.33 -1.97
CA ALA A 465 22.58 14.17 -1.54
C ALA A 465 22.14 13.84 -0.11
N LEU A 466 22.02 12.55 0.23
CA LEU A 466 21.70 12.07 1.58
C LEU A 466 22.78 12.48 2.59
N LEU A 467 24.05 12.26 2.25
CA LEU A 467 25.22 12.60 3.09
C LEU A 467 25.36 14.10 3.35
N ARG A 468 25.06 14.95 2.35
CA ARG A 468 25.06 16.42 2.57
C ARG A 468 24.11 16.81 3.69
N GLY A 469 22.88 16.29 3.68
CA GLY A 469 21.90 16.56 4.73
C GLY A 469 22.34 16.02 6.08
N ALA A 470 22.83 14.78 6.12
CA ALA A 470 23.29 14.13 7.34
C ALA A 470 24.44 14.89 8.00
N ARG A 471 25.51 15.21 7.24
CA ARG A 471 26.69 15.93 7.74
C ARG A 471 26.38 17.37 8.13
N ALA A 472 25.47 18.04 7.44
CA ALA A 472 25.05 19.39 7.79
C ALA A 472 24.25 19.44 9.10
N ALA A 473 23.40 18.44 9.34
CA ALA A 473 22.51 18.39 10.51
C ALA A 473 23.23 17.91 11.78
N ALA A 474 24.22 17.01 11.66
CA ALA A 474 24.96 16.46 12.78
C ALA A 474 26.43 16.16 12.37
N PRO A 475 27.32 17.18 12.37
CA PRO A 475 28.71 17.04 11.87
C PRO A 475 29.55 16.01 12.62
N ASP A 476 29.27 15.80 13.91
CA ASP A 476 30.01 14.88 14.79
C ASP A 476 29.38 13.48 14.85
N ARG A 477 28.31 13.22 14.08
CA ARG A 477 27.63 11.93 14.06
C ARG A 477 28.51 10.88 13.36
N GLU A 478 28.49 9.64 13.85
CA GLU A 478 29.11 8.51 13.15
C GLU A 478 28.33 8.20 11.87
N ILE A 479 28.94 8.54 10.72
CA ILE A 479 28.31 8.39 9.40
C ILE A 479 29.22 7.58 8.49
N HIS A 480 28.69 6.49 7.94
CA HIS A 480 29.35 5.63 6.96
C HIS A 480 28.68 5.76 5.58
N GLU A 481 29.49 5.72 4.52
CA GLU A 481 29.02 5.56 3.14
C GLU A 481 29.46 4.20 2.63
N ILE A 482 28.50 3.31 2.37
CA ILE A 482 28.75 1.95 1.91
C ILE A 482 27.80 1.65 0.77
N ALA A 483 28.28 1.66 -0.46
CA ALA A 483 27.45 1.53 -1.65
C ALA A 483 26.70 0.20 -1.72
N ASP A 484 27.38 -0.92 -1.45
CA ASP A 484 26.76 -2.24 -1.45
C ASP A 484 25.86 -2.43 -0.22
N PRO A 485 24.53 -2.63 -0.40
CA PRO A 485 23.60 -2.80 0.70
C PRO A 485 23.89 -4.04 1.56
N ARG A 486 24.44 -5.12 0.96
CA ARG A 486 24.85 -6.29 1.72
C ARG A 486 26.00 -6.01 2.68
N ALA A 487 26.97 -5.23 2.22
CA ALA A 487 28.08 -4.77 3.06
C ALA A 487 27.60 -3.77 4.13
N ALA A 488 26.65 -2.90 3.79
CA ALA A 488 26.07 -1.94 4.73
C ALA A 488 25.36 -2.62 5.91
N VAL A 489 24.53 -3.64 5.63
CA VAL A 489 23.85 -4.43 6.67
C VAL A 489 24.85 -5.18 7.55
N ARG A 490 25.84 -5.85 6.95
CA ARG A 490 26.90 -6.56 7.72
C ARG A 490 27.70 -5.62 8.60
N THR A 491 28.00 -4.42 8.11
CA THR A 491 28.68 -3.39 8.90
C THR A 491 27.82 -2.94 10.08
N ALA A 492 26.51 -2.69 9.86
CA ALA A 492 25.59 -2.33 10.94
C ALA A 492 25.55 -3.42 12.02
N VAL A 493 25.44 -4.69 11.63
CA VAL A 493 25.41 -5.84 12.54
C VAL A 493 26.75 -5.99 13.29
N ALA A 494 27.88 -5.84 12.60
CA ALA A 494 29.21 -5.96 13.20
C ALA A 494 29.53 -4.86 14.22
N LEU A 495 29.03 -3.64 14.01
CA LEU A 495 29.19 -2.49 14.91
C LEU A 495 28.23 -2.52 16.10
N SER A 496 27.13 -3.27 15.99
CA SER A 496 26.09 -3.34 17.01
C SER A 496 26.35 -4.42 18.07
N ARG A 497 25.61 -4.32 19.15
CA ARG A 497 25.64 -5.27 20.28
C ARG A 497 24.24 -5.49 20.84
N GLU A 498 24.12 -6.39 21.78
CA GLU A 498 22.87 -6.62 22.51
C GLU A 498 22.36 -5.31 23.17
N GLY A 499 21.08 -5.02 23.04
CA GLY A 499 20.44 -3.77 23.45
C GLY A 499 20.44 -2.66 22.42
N ASP A 500 21.21 -2.78 21.33
CA ASP A 500 21.13 -1.86 20.20
C ASP A 500 19.95 -2.20 19.27
N SER A 501 19.50 -1.22 18.49
CA SER A 501 18.51 -1.42 17.44
C SER A 501 19.04 -0.93 16.09
N ILE A 502 18.70 -1.64 15.02
CA ILE A 502 19.03 -1.28 13.64
C ILE A 502 17.71 -1.13 12.88
N LEU A 503 17.50 0.04 12.26
CA LEU A 503 16.44 0.27 11.28
C LEU A 503 17.05 0.23 9.88
N TYR A 504 16.63 -0.72 9.06
CA TYR A 504 16.94 -0.72 7.64
C TYR A 504 15.70 -0.26 6.88
N ALA A 505 15.70 1.01 6.44
CA ALA A 505 14.57 1.65 5.79
C ALA A 505 14.78 1.80 4.28
N GLY A 506 13.68 1.75 3.55
CA GLY A 506 13.59 1.83 2.09
C GLY A 506 13.08 0.54 1.46
N PRO A 507 13.83 -0.59 1.53
CA PRO A 507 13.49 -1.80 0.76
C PRO A 507 12.22 -2.51 1.21
N GLY A 508 11.89 -2.46 2.50
CA GLY A 508 10.67 -3.07 3.02
C GLY A 508 10.47 -4.51 2.59
N HIS A 509 9.37 -4.77 1.86
CA HIS A 509 8.97 -6.10 1.39
C HIS A 509 9.53 -6.48 0.02
N GLU A 510 10.19 -5.56 -0.68
CA GLU A 510 10.69 -5.79 -2.03
C GLU A 510 11.80 -6.86 -2.05
N ASP A 511 11.87 -7.61 -3.14
CA ASP A 511 12.79 -8.73 -3.35
C ASP A 511 13.79 -8.49 -4.49
N HIS A 512 13.88 -7.24 -4.96
CA HIS A 512 14.78 -6.82 -6.03
C HIS A 512 15.31 -5.41 -5.82
N GLN A 513 16.36 -5.06 -6.56
CA GLN A 513 16.78 -3.70 -6.83
C GLN A 513 16.62 -3.39 -8.33
N GLU A 514 16.12 -2.22 -8.66
CA GLU A 514 16.04 -1.76 -10.05
C GLU A 514 17.31 -0.96 -10.40
N ILE A 515 18.12 -1.48 -11.34
CA ILE A 515 19.37 -0.86 -11.80
C ILE A 515 19.32 -0.78 -13.32
N ALA A 516 19.33 0.42 -13.88
CA ALA A 516 19.27 0.67 -15.33
C ALA A 516 18.14 -0.11 -16.04
N GLY A 517 16.97 -0.17 -15.41
CA GLY A 517 15.79 -0.88 -15.93
C GLY A 517 15.83 -2.41 -15.76
N VAL A 518 16.85 -2.94 -15.06
CA VAL A 518 16.96 -4.38 -14.77
C VAL A 518 16.64 -4.63 -13.30
N HIS A 519 15.73 -5.59 -13.03
CA HIS A 519 15.44 -6.06 -11.68
C HIS A 519 16.48 -7.08 -11.25
N MET A 520 17.36 -6.66 -10.34
CA MET A 520 18.40 -7.50 -9.74
C MET A 520 17.87 -8.11 -8.44
N PRO A 521 17.90 -9.44 -8.25
CA PRO A 521 17.41 -10.06 -7.02
C PRO A 521 18.10 -9.53 -5.76
N TYR A 522 17.33 -9.02 -4.83
CA TYR A 522 17.79 -8.53 -3.54
C TYR A 522 16.62 -8.48 -2.54
N SER A 523 16.73 -9.18 -1.42
CA SER A 523 15.78 -9.13 -0.30
C SER A 523 16.50 -8.62 0.95
N ALA A 524 16.13 -7.42 1.40
CA ALA A 524 16.67 -6.85 2.63
C ALA A 524 16.41 -7.73 3.86
N ARG A 525 15.25 -8.37 3.90
CA ARG A 525 14.84 -9.26 4.99
C ARG A 525 15.72 -10.50 5.07
N ASP A 526 16.04 -11.11 3.92
CA ASP A 526 16.90 -12.29 3.88
C ASP A 526 18.36 -11.92 4.12
N ASP A 527 18.82 -10.80 3.57
CA ASP A 527 20.17 -10.28 3.79
C ASP A 527 20.44 -9.94 5.27
N VAL A 528 19.46 -9.35 5.96
CA VAL A 528 19.53 -9.13 7.42
C VAL A 528 19.60 -10.46 8.17
N ARG A 529 18.82 -11.47 7.80
CA ARG A 529 18.88 -12.80 8.44
C ARG A 529 20.26 -13.45 8.27
N ASP A 530 20.81 -13.35 7.06
CA ASP A 530 22.12 -13.92 6.76
C ASP A 530 23.22 -13.19 7.54
N ALA A 531 23.19 -11.85 7.60
CA ALA A 531 24.15 -11.07 8.40
C ALA A 531 24.06 -11.41 9.90
N LEU A 532 22.87 -11.62 10.44
CA LEU A 532 22.69 -12.03 11.84
C LEU A 532 23.18 -13.47 12.09
N ARG A 533 22.99 -14.40 11.16
CA ARG A 533 23.55 -15.77 11.24
C ARG A 533 25.06 -15.77 11.18
N GLU A 534 25.66 -15.01 10.25
CA GLU A 534 27.11 -14.83 10.13
C GLU A 534 27.74 -14.28 11.43
N ALA A 535 27.02 -13.38 12.12
CA ALA A 535 27.43 -12.81 13.40
C ALA A 535 27.12 -13.72 14.62
N GLY A 536 26.44 -14.86 14.44
CA GLY A 536 26.08 -15.79 15.52
C GLY A 536 24.90 -15.33 16.40
N TRP A 537 24.07 -14.41 15.90
CA TRP A 537 22.88 -13.91 16.60
C TRP A 537 21.59 -14.68 16.27
N LEU A 538 21.52 -15.39 15.13
CA LEU A 538 20.45 -16.30 14.72
C LEU A 538 20.96 -17.73 14.59
#